data_a5c694d6a29a6bbd2a91d27b20012b00
#
_entry.id   a5c694d6a29a6bbd2a91d27b20012b00
#
_cell.length_a   1.000
_cell.length_b   1.000
_cell.length_c   1.000
_cell.angle_alpha   90.00
_cell.angle_beta   90.00
_cell.angle_gamma   90.00
#
_symmetry.space_group_name_H-M   'P 1'
#
loop_
_entity.id
_entity.type
_entity.pdbx_description
1 polymer ?
#
loop_
_entity_poly.entity_id
_entity_poly.type
_entity_poly.pdbx_seq_one_letter_code
_entity_poly.pdbx_strand_id
1 'polypeptide(L)'
;SICQVINLLNQPYVEGSRVRMMPDIHAGAGCTIGTTMTIKDKICPNLVGVDIGCGMETIRIKESHIEPQKLDKVIRNGIPSGFEIRQSSGRHRFYKDIDLSELHCANKVDVERGYSSVGTLGGGNHFIEANKDDEGNIYIVVHSGSRHLGLEIANFYQDAAYKSLTTYSKDEIDAIIAELKSSGREKEIQSILKTIKMKNSPVPKQLAYVAGELFEQYLHDMRIAQRFADLNRKAMMDVIVKGMGFHIEERFTTIHNYIDVDNMILRKGSVSAQDGEVLLIPINMRDGSLICVGKGNEDWNFSAPHGAGRLMSRSAACLLYTSPSPRDAHES
;
A
#
# COMPACT_ATOMS: atom_id res chain seq x y z
N SER A 1 -10.83 15.40 -4.70
CA SER A 1 -9.77 15.39 -3.66
C SER A 1 -10.15 16.19 -2.41
N ILE A 2 -10.62 17.46 -2.54
CA ILE A 2 -10.97 18.31 -1.39
C ILE A 2 -12.01 17.64 -0.47
N CYS A 3 -13.10 17.09 -1.02
CA CYS A 3 -14.12 16.38 -0.22
C CYS A 3 -13.53 15.18 0.56
N GLN A 4 -12.56 14.48 -0.01
CA GLN A 4 -11.89 13.37 0.68
C GLN A 4 -11.05 13.85 1.87
N VAL A 5 -10.38 15.00 1.72
CA VAL A 5 -9.62 15.63 2.81
C VAL A 5 -10.57 16.07 3.92
N ILE A 6 -11.66 16.75 3.58
CA ILE A 6 -12.68 17.18 4.55
C ILE A 6 -13.26 15.96 5.29
N ASN A 7 -13.62 14.90 4.56
CA ASN A 7 -14.15 13.68 5.17
C ASN A 7 -13.15 13.02 6.12
N LEU A 8 -11.86 12.97 5.75
CA LEU A 8 -10.80 12.46 6.61
C LEU A 8 -10.67 13.30 7.89
N LEU A 9 -10.57 14.62 7.75
CA LEU A 9 -10.31 15.51 8.89
C LEU A 9 -11.46 15.56 9.90
N ASN A 10 -12.66 15.13 9.51
CA ASN A 10 -13.82 15.01 10.41
C ASN A 10 -13.89 13.64 11.12
N GLN A 11 -12.89 12.77 10.97
CA GLN A 11 -12.92 11.45 11.62
C GLN A 11 -12.33 11.51 13.04
N PRO A 12 -12.88 10.75 14.00
CA PRO A 12 -12.46 10.82 15.40
C PRO A 12 -11.01 10.37 15.65
N TYR A 13 -10.45 9.54 14.76
CA TYR A 13 -9.06 9.07 14.89
C TYR A 13 -8.02 10.08 14.37
N VAL A 14 -8.47 11.19 13.81
CA VAL A 14 -7.58 12.28 13.34
C VAL A 14 -7.36 13.32 14.41
N GLU A 15 -8.16 13.31 15.47
CA GLU A 15 -8.05 14.28 16.56
C GLU A 15 -6.66 14.23 17.21
N GLY A 16 -5.99 15.37 17.21
CA GLY A 16 -4.62 15.53 17.72
C GLY A 16 -3.55 14.82 16.86
N SER A 17 -3.86 14.38 15.65
CA SER A 17 -2.91 13.89 14.66
C SER A 17 -2.41 15.05 13.80
N ARG A 18 -1.14 14.99 13.41
CA ARG A 18 -0.57 15.90 12.41
C ARG A 18 -0.79 15.31 11.02
N VAL A 19 -1.75 15.85 10.27
CA VAL A 19 -2.02 15.44 8.90
C VAL A 19 -1.34 16.39 7.93
N ARG A 20 -0.64 15.85 6.91
CA ARG A 20 0.00 16.63 5.85
C ARG A 20 -0.32 16.02 4.49
N MET A 21 -0.45 16.90 3.50
CA MET A 21 -0.72 16.56 2.12
C MET A 21 0.50 16.92 1.27
N MET A 22 1.03 15.93 0.54
CA MET A 22 2.18 16.13 -0.34
C MET A 22 1.78 16.85 -1.63
N PRO A 23 2.72 17.51 -2.34
CA PRO A 23 2.42 18.24 -3.58
C PRO A 23 1.81 17.40 -4.70
N ASP A 24 2.08 16.09 -4.72
CA ASP A 24 1.58 15.12 -5.69
C ASP A 24 0.18 14.55 -5.34
N ILE A 25 -0.54 15.20 -4.42
CA ILE A 25 -1.85 14.77 -3.93
C ILE A 25 -2.87 14.55 -5.06
N HIS A 26 -3.53 13.39 -5.03
CA HIS A 26 -4.61 13.06 -5.95
C HIS A 26 -5.63 12.11 -5.31
N ALA A 27 -6.78 11.90 -5.98
CA ALA A 27 -7.85 11.07 -5.45
C ALA A 27 -7.42 9.61 -5.24
N GLY A 28 -7.80 9.02 -4.10
CA GLY A 28 -7.55 7.63 -3.73
C GLY A 28 -8.76 6.98 -3.06
N ALA A 29 -8.67 5.69 -2.74
CA ALA A 29 -9.70 5.01 -1.94
C ALA A 29 -9.58 5.43 -0.47
N GLY A 30 -10.72 5.78 0.14
CA GLY A 30 -10.79 6.26 1.52
C GLY A 30 -10.33 7.71 1.67
N CYS A 31 -9.06 8.00 1.43
CA CYS A 31 -8.52 9.36 1.39
C CYS A 31 -7.64 9.59 0.16
N THR A 32 -7.13 10.81 0.05
CA THR A 32 -6.17 11.18 -1.01
C THR A 32 -4.86 10.39 -0.89
N ILE A 33 -4.28 10.02 -2.03
CA ILE A 33 -2.90 9.57 -2.16
C ILE A 33 -2.02 10.83 -2.05
N GLY A 34 -0.82 10.73 -1.46
CA GLY A 34 -0.02 11.88 -1.08
C GLY A 34 -0.34 12.37 0.35
N THR A 35 -0.86 11.49 1.20
CA THR A 35 -1.21 11.82 2.60
C THR A 35 -0.24 11.17 3.58
N THR A 36 0.20 11.93 4.57
CA THR A 36 0.91 11.42 5.75
C THR A 36 0.27 11.95 7.03
N MET A 37 0.23 11.12 8.06
CA MET A 37 -0.32 11.51 9.37
C MET A 37 0.33 10.76 10.53
N THR A 38 0.44 11.42 11.68
CA THR A 38 0.79 10.75 12.93
C THR A 38 -0.38 9.90 13.44
N ILE A 39 -0.08 8.74 14.02
CA ILE A 39 -1.08 7.80 14.54
C ILE A 39 -0.97 7.77 16.08
N LYS A 40 -2.10 7.51 16.74
CA LYS A 40 -2.16 7.25 18.18
C LYS A 40 -2.60 5.81 18.45
N ASP A 41 -3.86 5.62 18.72
CA ASP A 41 -4.49 4.38 19.18
C ASP A 41 -5.55 3.82 18.22
N LYS A 42 -5.73 4.48 17.07
CA LYS A 42 -6.75 4.14 16.07
C LYS A 42 -6.21 4.41 14.68
N ILE A 43 -6.59 3.56 13.73
CA ILE A 43 -6.24 3.75 12.32
C ILE A 43 -7.31 3.19 11.38
N CYS A 44 -7.54 3.87 10.28
CA CYS A 44 -8.33 3.33 9.18
C CYS A 44 -7.40 2.56 8.22
N PRO A 45 -7.59 1.25 7.99
CA PRO A 45 -6.76 0.46 7.09
C PRO A 45 -6.69 1.01 5.67
N ASN A 46 -7.79 1.55 5.15
CA ASN A 46 -7.83 2.19 3.83
C ASN A 46 -6.91 3.41 3.71
N LEU A 47 -6.46 4.01 4.81
CA LEU A 47 -5.49 5.11 4.78
C LEU A 47 -4.07 4.63 4.50
N VAL A 48 -3.75 3.36 4.66
CA VAL A 48 -2.51 2.75 4.14
C VAL A 48 -2.71 2.39 2.67
N GLY A 49 -3.86 1.84 2.33
CA GLY A 49 -4.21 1.35 1.01
C GLY A 49 -4.09 -0.17 0.92
N VAL A 50 -4.50 -0.71 -0.22
CA VAL A 50 -4.58 -2.16 -0.44
C VAL A 50 -3.24 -2.79 -0.84
N ASP A 51 -2.31 -2.01 -1.36
CA ASP A 51 -0.95 -2.47 -1.68
C ASP A 51 0.02 -2.05 -0.57
N ILE A 52 -0.10 -2.74 0.56
CA ILE A 52 0.71 -2.49 1.76
C ILE A 52 2.19 -2.73 1.43
N GLY A 53 3.04 -1.78 1.81
CA GLY A 53 4.49 -1.87 1.58
C GLY A 53 4.89 -1.70 0.11
N CYS A 54 3.99 -1.19 -0.76
CA CYS A 54 4.36 -0.82 -2.12
C CYS A 54 5.50 0.19 -2.09
N GLY A 55 6.49 -0.02 -2.94
CA GLY A 55 7.70 0.79 -2.96
C GLY A 55 8.68 0.35 -4.04
N MET A 56 9.84 0.95 -4.03
CA MET A 56 10.89 0.75 -5.00
C MET A 56 12.14 0.19 -4.34
N GLU A 57 12.69 -0.86 -4.91
CA GLU A 57 14.03 -1.36 -4.64
C GLU A 57 14.95 -0.85 -5.73
N THR A 58 15.99 -0.11 -5.37
CA THR A 58 16.92 0.53 -6.29
C THR A 58 18.33 0.02 -6.04
N ILE A 59 19.04 -0.35 -7.11
CA ILE A 59 20.47 -0.65 -7.07
C ILE A 59 21.22 0.21 -8.08
N ARG A 60 22.43 0.65 -7.71
CA ARG A 60 23.44 1.13 -8.65
C ARG A 60 24.38 -0.02 -8.97
N ILE A 61 24.69 -0.23 -10.24
CA ILE A 61 25.59 -1.29 -10.71
C ILE A 61 26.94 -0.74 -11.14
N LYS A 62 27.98 -1.58 -11.07
CA LYS A 62 29.35 -1.23 -11.50
C LYS A 62 29.50 -1.10 -13.01
N GLU A 63 28.66 -1.82 -13.75
CA GLU A 63 28.69 -1.87 -15.21
C GLU A 63 28.32 -0.50 -15.79
N SER A 64 29.10 -0.01 -16.72
CA SER A 64 28.86 1.25 -17.45
C SER A 64 27.94 1.09 -18.66
N HIS A 65 27.59 -0.16 -18.99
CA HIS A 65 26.71 -0.52 -20.10
C HIS A 65 25.85 -1.73 -19.77
N ILE A 66 24.63 -1.75 -20.28
CA ILE A 66 23.74 -2.92 -20.24
C ILE A 66 23.28 -3.29 -21.65
N GLU A 67 23.00 -4.55 -21.86
CA GLU A 67 22.34 -5.06 -23.06
C GLU A 67 20.81 -5.07 -22.84
N PRO A 68 20.06 -4.11 -23.42
CA PRO A 68 18.62 -4.00 -23.13
C PRO A 68 17.83 -5.26 -23.52
N GLN A 69 18.18 -5.91 -24.64
CA GLN A 69 17.51 -7.12 -25.09
C GLN A 69 17.77 -8.31 -24.16
N LYS A 70 18.98 -8.41 -23.59
CA LYS A 70 19.28 -9.43 -22.57
C LYS A 70 18.51 -9.17 -21.30
N LEU A 71 18.45 -7.91 -20.85
CA LEU A 71 17.67 -7.51 -19.66
C LEU A 71 16.18 -7.82 -19.85
N ASP A 72 15.59 -7.44 -20.98
CA ASP A 72 14.19 -7.75 -21.31
C ASP A 72 13.93 -9.27 -21.29
N LYS A 73 14.82 -10.06 -21.85
CA LYS A 73 14.72 -11.52 -21.84
C LYS A 73 14.81 -12.10 -20.42
N VAL A 74 15.72 -11.60 -19.59
CA VAL A 74 15.88 -12.03 -18.20
C VAL A 74 14.61 -11.71 -17.40
N ILE A 75 14.05 -10.51 -17.58
CA ILE A 75 12.82 -10.08 -16.91
C ILE A 75 11.65 -10.96 -17.35
N ARG A 76 11.39 -11.08 -18.66
CA ARG A 76 10.26 -11.83 -19.19
C ARG A 76 10.28 -13.31 -18.81
N ASN A 77 11.46 -13.94 -18.81
CA ASN A 77 11.59 -15.36 -18.49
C ASN A 77 11.62 -15.65 -16.98
N GLY A 78 12.07 -14.70 -16.17
CA GLY A 78 12.36 -14.92 -14.76
C GLY A 78 11.37 -14.28 -13.78
N ILE A 79 10.55 -13.30 -14.23
CA ILE A 79 9.68 -12.51 -13.35
C ILE A 79 8.24 -12.54 -13.88
N PRO A 80 7.36 -13.37 -13.30
CA PRO A 80 5.93 -13.36 -13.63
C PRO A 80 5.31 -11.98 -13.43
N SER A 81 4.38 -11.58 -14.32
CA SER A 81 3.72 -10.27 -14.28
C SER A 81 2.20 -10.38 -14.39
N GLY A 82 1.49 -9.27 -14.17
CA GLY A 82 0.03 -9.26 -14.19
C GLY A 82 -0.57 -10.17 -13.12
N PHE A 83 -1.38 -11.12 -13.51
CA PHE A 83 -2.03 -12.11 -12.64
C PHE A 83 -1.19 -13.37 -12.42
N GLU A 84 -0.10 -13.51 -13.15
CA GLU A 84 0.76 -14.68 -13.07
C GLU A 84 1.53 -14.72 -11.74
N ILE A 85 1.68 -15.94 -11.21
CA ILE A 85 2.48 -16.25 -10.03
C ILE A 85 3.36 -17.46 -10.32
N ARG A 86 4.33 -17.72 -9.46
CA ARG A 86 5.20 -18.88 -9.58
C ARG A 86 4.46 -20.16 -9.22
N GLN A 87 4.79 -21.25 -9.90
CA GLN A 87 4.34 -22.57 -9.46
C GLN A 87 4.99 -22.95 -8.14
N SER A 88 4.37 -23.81 -7.35
CA SER A 88 4.88 -24.23 -6.03
C SER A 88 6.30 -24.80 -6.08
N SER A 89 6.62 -25.56 -7.13
CA SER A 89 7.97 -26.12 -7.37
C SER A 89 9.00 -25.08 -7.82
N GLY A 90 8.54 -23.92 -8.31
CA GLY A 90 9.38 -22.84 -8.84
C GLY A 90 9.36 -21.57 -7.97
N ARG A 91 8.93 -21.65 -6.70
CA ARG A 91 8.96 -20.53 -5.77
C ARG A 91 10.37 -19.96 -5.62
N HIS A 92 10.49 -18.65 -5.58
CA HIS A 92 11.78 -18.01 -5.30
C HIS A 92 12.20 -18.31 -3.87
N ARG A 93 13.48 -18.63 -3.64
CA ARG A 93 14.01 -19.07 -2.34
C ARG A 93 13.63 -18.16 -1.16
N PHE A 94 13.44 -16.86 -1.38
CA PHE A 94 13.09 -15.89 -0.34
C PHE A 94 11.69 -16.09 0.27
N TYR A 95 10.85 -16.96 -0.31
CA TYR A 95 9.59 -17.30 0.37
C TYR A 95 9.81 -17.97 1.74
N LYS A 96 11.01 -18.57 1.95
CA LYS A 96 11.39 -19.21 3.22
C LYS A 96 11.80 -18.21 4.31
N ASP A 97 12.02 -16.95 3.93
CA ASP A 97 12.49 -15.90 4.85
C ASP A 97 11.33 -15.17 5.54
N ILE A 98 10.10 -15.66 5.33
CA ILE A 98 8.89 -15.13 5.94
C ILE A 98 7.95 -16.28 6.30
N ASP A 99 7.32 -16.18 7.47
CA ASP A 99 6.25 -17.09 7.89
C ASP A 99 4.89 -16.36 7.83
N LEU A 100 4.08 -16.68 6.84
CA LEU A 100 2.74 -16.09 6.68
C LEU A 100 1.70 -16.74 7.61
N SER A 101 2.04 -17.82 8.31
CA SER A 101 1.16 -18.41 9.33
C SER A 101 1.08 -17.59 10.61
N GLU A 102 2.03 -16.66 10.81
CA GLU A 102 2.04 -15.70 11.93
C GLU A 102 0.97 -14.60 11.79
N LEU A 103 0.36 -14.43 10.61
CA LEU A 103 -0.73 -13.48 10.43
C LEU A 103 -1.93 -13.84 11.32
N HIS A 104 -2.44 -12.88 12.08
CA HIS A 104 -3.71 -13.04 12.81
C HIS A 104 -4.87 -13.38 11.87
N CYS A 105 -4.84 -12.86 10.65
CA CYS A 105 -5.83 -13.17 9.63
C CYS A 105 -5.43 -14.33 8.69
N ALA A 106 -4.46 -15.17 9.04
CA ALA A 106 -3.95 -16.24 8.17
C ALA A 106 -5.06 -17.16 7.61
N ASN A 107 -6.11 -17.43 8.38
CA ASN A 107 -7.25 -18.26 7.96
C ASN A 107 -8.25 -17.54 7.04
N LYS A 108 -8.01 -16.29 6.70
CA LYS A 108 -8.85 -15.42 5.84
C LYS A 108 -8.15 -14.97 4.56
N VAL A 109 -6.88 -15.31 4.41
CA VAL A 109 -6.06 -14.96 3.26
C VAL A 109 -5.49 -16.22 2.60
N ASP A 110 -5.19 -16.14 1.31
CA ASP A 110 -4.56 -17.25 0.57
C ASP A 110 -3.04 -17.23 0.79
N VAL A 111 -2.59 -17.83 1.90
CA VAL A 111 -1.19 -17.95 2.29
C VAL A 111 -0.34 -18.65 1.23
N GLU A 112 -0.86 -19.73 0.61
CA GLU A 112 -0.15 -20.49 -0.42
C GLU A 112 0.09 -19.68 -1.69
N ARG A 113 -0.93 -18.91 -2.09
CA ARG A 113 -0.81 -17.92 -3.16
C ARG A 113 0.19 -16.82 -2.79
N GLY A 114 0.21 -16.38 -1.52
CA GLY A 114 1.19 -15.47 -0.97
C GLY A 114 2.61 -15.96 -1.24
N TYR A 115 2.97 -17.13 -0.76
CA TYR A 115 4.30 -17.72 -0.99
C TYR A 115 4.67 -17.84 -2.46
N SER A 116 3.71 -18.20 -3.32
CA SER A 116 3.92 -18.31 -4.76
C SER A 116 4.06 -16.95 -5.47
N SER A 117 3.66 -15.87 -4.82
CA SER A 117 3.75 -14.50 -5.36
C SER A 117 5.08 -13.82 -5.10
N VAL A 118 5.96 -14.40 -4.25
CA VAL A 118 7.29 -13.82 -3.99
C VAL A 118 8.14 -13.82 -5.27
N GLY A 119 8.67 -12.67 -5.63
CA GLY A 119 9.44 -12.48 -6.87
C GLY A 119 8.57 -12.33 -8.12
N THR A 120 7.35 -11.77 -7.98
CA THR A 120 6.46 -11.44 -9.10
C THR A 120 6.16 -9.95 -9.14
N LEU A 121 6.09 -9.39 -10.35
CA LEU A 121 5.94 -7.95 -10.55
C LEU A 121 4.51 -7.48 -10.27
N GLY A 122 3.51 -8.20 -10.79
CA GLY A 122 2.13 -7.75 -10.79
C GLY A 122 1.78 -6.85 -11.95
N GLY A 123 0.71 -6.10 -11.76
CA GLY A 123 0.18 -5.19 -12.76
C GLY A 123 -0.02 -3.77 -12.21
N GLY A 124 -0.75 -2.99 -12.93
CA GLY A 124 -1.09 -1.63 -12.51
C GLY A 124 0.05 -0.65 -12.74
N ASN A 125 0.57 -0.02 -11.67
CA ASN A 125 1.68 0.94 -11.71
C ASN A 125 3.04 0.31 -11.39
N HIS A 126 3.10 -1.01 -11.24
CA HIS A 126 4.35 -1.71 -11.02
C HIS A 126 5.19 -1.73 -12.29
N PHE A 127 6.48 -1.58 -12.16
CA PHE A 127 7.43 -1.53 -13.26
C PHE A 127 8.81 -2.02 -12.84
N ILE A 128 9.60 -2.38 -13.83
CA ILE A 128 11.05 -2.56 -13.74
C ILE A 128 11.66 -1.65 -14.78
N GLU A 129 12.62 -0.84 -14.39
CA GLU A 129 13.29 0.08 -15.29
C GLU A 129 14.80 0.12 -15.07
N ALA A 130 15.53 0.52 -16.09
CA ALA A 130 16.94 0.83 -16.04
C ALA A 130 17.11 2.31 -16.41
N ASN A 131 17.77 3.06 -15.55
CA ASN A 131 18.04 4.48 -15.72
C ASN A 131 19.54 4.72 -15.78
N LYS A 132 19.92 5.81 -16.44
CA LYS A 132 21.31 6.29 -16.48
C LYS A 132 21.32 7.74 -16.05
N ASP A 133 22.22 8.09 -15.11
CA ASP A 133 22.41 9.47 -14.71
C ASP A 133 23.38 10.22 -15.64
N ASP A 134 23.55 11.52 -15.41
CA ASP A 134 24.44 12.39 -16.19
C ASP A 134 25.92 12.03 -16.04
N GLU A 135 26.29 11.33 -14.98
CA GLU A 135 27.65 10.85 -14.73
C GLU A 135 27.92 9.49 -15.40
N GLY A 136 26.88 8.86 -15.94
CA GLY A 136 26.98 7.58 -16.63
C GLY A 136 26.74 6.37 -15.75
N ASN A 137 26.40 6.55 -14.46
CA ASN A 137 26.01 5.46 -13.56
C ASN A 137 24.69 4.85 -13.99
N ILE A 138 24.55 3.54 -13.81
CA ILE A 138 23.34 2.81 -14.19
C ILE A 138 22.63 2.32 -12.93
N TYR A 139 21.33 2.58 -12.90
CA TYR A 139 20.43 2.19 -11.83
C TYR A 139 19.37 1.23 -12.35
N ILE A 140 19.09 0.16 -11.60
CA ILE A 140 17.98 -0.74 -11.84
C ILE A 140 16.97 -0.51 -10.72
N VAL A 141 15.71 -0.28 -11.10
CA VAL A 141 14.60 -0.01 -10.17
C VAL A 141 13.53 -1.06 -10.35
N VAL A 142 13.06 -1.63 -9.25
CA VAL A 142 11.90 -2.55 -9.20
C VAL A 142 10.84 -1.92 -8.33
N HIS A 143 9.71 -1.54 -8.92
CA HIS A 143 8.53 -1.02 -8.23
C HIS A 143 7.47 -2.11 -8.10
N SER A 144 7.20 -2.56 -6.88
CA SER A 144 6.17 -3.56 -6.57
C SER A 144 5.84 -3.55 -5.07
N GLY A 145 4.78 -4.27 -4.69
CA GLY A 145 4.28 -4.31 -3.32
C GLY A 145 3.93 -5.71 -2.84
N SER A 146 2.94 -5.78 -1.93
CA SER A 146 2.51 -7.01 -1.25
C SER A 146 1.56 -7.90 -2.05
N ARG A 147 1.35 -7.58 -3.32
CA ARG A 147 0.57 -8.39 -4.23
C ARG A 147 -0.89 -8.60 -3.72
N HIS A 148 -1.49 -9.75 -4.07
CA HIS A 148 -2.84 -10.10 -3.62
C HIS A 148 -2.93 -10.27 -2.09
N LEU A 149 -1.85 -10.70 -1.45
CA LEU A 149 -1.80 -10.87 0.01
C LEU A 149 -2.14 -9.56 0.75
N GLY A 150 -1.49 -8.46 0.38
CA GLY A 150 -1.77 -7.16 0.99
C GLY A 150 -3.20 -6.68 0.77
N LEU A 151 -3.78 -6.95 -0.41
CA LEU A 151 -5.19 -6.66 -0.70
C LEU A 151 -6.12 -7.43 0.23
N GLU A 152 -5.88 -8.72 0.45
CA GLU A 152 -6.71 -9.56 1.34
C GLU A 152 -6.61 -9.09 2.79
N ILE A 153 -5.40 -8.80 3.28
CA ILE A 153 -5.15 -8.26 4.63
C ILE A 153 -5.88 -6.92 4.81
N ALA A 154 -5.70 -5.99 3.87
CA ALA A 154 -6.35 -4.67 3.95
C ALA A 154 -7.87 -4.77 3.96
N ASN A 155 -8.45 -5.62 3.11
CA ASN A 155 -9.89 -5.84 3.05
C ASN A 155 -10.43 -6.49 4.33
N PHE A 156 -9.72 -7.49 4.86
CA PHE A 156 -10.11 -8.14 6.12
C PHE A 156 -10.20 -7.13 7.25
N TYR A 157 -9.16 -6.31 7.46
CA TYR A 157 -9.16 -5.33 8.55
C TYR A 157 -10.12 -4.16 8.31
N GLN A 158 -10.35 -3.74 7.06
CA GLN A 158 -11.35 -2.73 6.76
C GLN A 158 -12.77 -3.22 7.03
N ASP A 159 -13.08 -4.46 6.70
CA ASP A 159 -14.37 -5.08 7.01
C ASP A 159 -14.54 -5.32 8.52
N ALA A 160 -13.48 -5.77 9.21
CA ALA A 160 -13.48 -5.93 10.67
C ALA A 160 -13.67 -4.58 11.39
N ALA A 161 -13.01 -3.51 10.91
CA ALA A 161 -13.19 -2.16 11.40
C ALA A 161 -14.65 -1.69 11.28
N TYR A 162 -15.25 -1.85 10.11
CA TYR A 162 -16.63 -1.48 9.90
C TYR A 162 -17.59 -2.31 10.77
N LYS A 163 -17.34 -3.61 10.88
CA LYS A 163 -18.14 -4.50 11.73
C LYS A 163 -18.03 -4.10 13.20
N SER A 164 -16.86 -3.76 13.72
CA SER A 164 -16.68 -3.33 15.10
C SER A 164 -17.47 -2.05 15.44
N LEU A 165 -17.58 -1.11 14.47
CA LEU A 165 -18.32 0.13 14.63
C LEU A 165 -19.84 -0.01 14.46
N THR A 166 -20.30 -1.09 13.84
CA THR A 166 -21.73 -1.30 13.51
C THR A 166 -22.37 -2.47 14.26
N THR A 167 -21.60 -3.23 15.04
CA THR A 167 -22.11 -4.33 15.87
C THR A 167 -22.22 -3.84 17.32
N TYR A 168 -23.31 -4.16 17.97
CA TYR A 168 -23.46 -3.92 19.40
C TYR A 168 -22.49 -4.80 20.20
N SER A 169 -21.76 -4.20 21.12
CA SER A 169 -20.93 -4.93 22.07
C SER A 169 -21.82 -5.69 23.07
N LYS A 170 -21.23 -6.65 23.79
CA LYS A 170 -21.93 -7.35 24.85
C LYS A 170 -22.44 -6.38 25.92
N ASP A 171 -21.61 -5.43 26.33
CA ASP A 171 -21.96 -4.44 27.35
C ASP A 171 -23.13 -3.52 26.90
N GLU A 172 -23.13 -3.11 25.60
CA GLU A 172 -24.25 -2.34 25.03
C GLU A 172 -25.55 -3.17 25.00
N ILE A 173 -25.45 -4.46 24.67
CA ILE A 173 -26.60 -5.37 24.71
C ILE A 173 -27.09 -5.54 26.14
N ASP A 174 -26.21 -5.75 27.10
CA ASP A 174 -26.55 -5.88 28.51
C ASP A 174 -27.17 -4.59 29.07
N ALA A 175 -26.70 -3.42 28.63
CA ALA A 175 -27.31 -2.13 28.99
C ALA A 175 -28.73 -2.00 28.44
N ILE A 176 -28.97 -2.38 27.18
CA ILE A 176 -30.33 -2.39 26.57
C ILE A 176 -31.23 -3.33 27.35
N ILE A 177 -30.75 -4.51 27.71
CA ILE A 177 -31.54 -5.48 28.52
C ILE A 177 -31.88 -4.89 29.90
N ALA A 178 -30.93 -4.24 30.56
CA ALA A 178 -31.13 -3.61 31.86
C ALA A 178 -32.19 -2.47 31.79
N GLU A 179 -32.12 -1.63 30.75
CA GLU A 179 -33.10 -0.57 30.50
C GLU A 179 -34.50 -1.13 30.27
N LEU A 180 -34.63 -2.18 29.47
CA LEU A 180 -35.92 -2.82 29.22
C LEU A 180 -36.51 -3.46 30.50
N LYS A 181 -35.68 -4.04 31.35
CA LYS A 181 -36.10 -4.57 32.65
C LYS A 181 -36.55 -3.46 33.58
N SER A 182 -35.78 -2.38 33.70
CA SER A 182 -36.12 -1.26 34.59
C SER A 182 -37.41 -0.52 34.17
N SER A 183 -37.73 -0.54 32.88
CA SER A 183 -38.98 0.03 32.33
C SER A 183 -40.16 -0.94 32.28
N GLY A 184 -40.04 -2.12 32.85
CA GLY A 184 -41.15 -3.13 32.89
C GLY A 184 -41.44 -3.80 31.54
N ARG A 185 -40.53 -3.68 30.55
CA ARG A 185 -40.71 -4.20 29.18
C ARG A 185 -39.97 -5.53 28.95
N GLU A 186 -39.81 -6.35 29.98
CA GLU A 186 -39.07 -7.61 29.92
C GLU A 186 -39.55 -8.56 28.82
N LYS A 187 -40.89 -8.58 28.57
CA LYS A 187 -41.47 -9.44 27.51
C LYS A 187 -41.04 -9.07 26.10
N GLU A 188 -40.53 -7.86 25.90
CA GLU A 188 -40.10 -7.37 24.60
C GLU A 188 -38.62 -7.65 24.31
N ILE A 189 -37.83 -8.08 25.32
CA ILE A 189 -36.37 -8.29 25.19
C ILE A 189 -36.06 -9.18 24.00
N GLN A 190 -36.68 -10.35 23.89
CA GLN A 190 -36.40 -11.30 22.81
C GLN A 190 -36.74 -10.76 21.41
N SER A 191 -37.84 -9.99 21.30
CA SER A 191 -38.27 -9.40 20.03
C SER A 191 -37.33 -8.26 19.62
N ILE A 192 -36.94 -7.41 20.56
CA ILE A 192 -36.01 -6.30 20.32
C ILE A 192 -34.61 -6.82 19.94
N LEU A 193 -34.07 -7.80 20.67
CA LEU A 193 -32.77 -8.40 20.34
C LEU A 193 -32.76 -9.08 18.96
N LYS A 194 -33.89 -9.64 18.50
CA LYS A 194 -34.04 -10.18 17.14
C LYS A 194 -34.10 -9.09 16.06
N THR A 195 -34.60 -7.90 16.39
CA THR A 195 -34.73 -6.77 15.46
C THR A 195 -33.48 -5.90 15.39
N ILE A 196 -32.65 -5.90 16.45
CA ILE A 196 -31.36 -5.19 16.47
C ILE A 196 -30.38 -5.91 15.54
N LYS A 197 -30.30 -5.47 14.27
CA LYS A 197 -29.39 -6.05 13.27
C LYS A 197 -28.03 -5.37 13.27
N MET A 198 -28.03 -4.06 13.23
CA MET A 198 -26.81 -3.24 13.18
C MET A 198 -27.06 -1.90 13.87
N LYS A 199 -26.04 -1.37 14.50
CA LYS A 199 -26.01 -0.02 15.05
C LYS A 199 -25.66 0.97 13.94
N ASN A 200 -26.31 2.12 13.89
CA ASN A 200 -25.94 3.17 12.95
C ASN A 200 -24.58 3.76 13.34
N SER A 201 -23.64 3.74 12.42
CA SER A 201 -22.36 4.43 12.58
C SER A 201 -22.34 5.70 11.73
N PRO A 202 -21.93 6.85 12.27
CA PRO A 202 -21.73 8.06 11.49
C PRO A 202 -20.47 7.97 10.61
N VAL A 203 -19.61 6.95 10.85
CA VAL A 203 -18.38 6.73 10.10
C VAL A 203 -18.69 5.92 8.85
N PRO A 204 -18.40 6.43 7.65
CA PRO A 204 -18.57 5.67 6.40
C PRO A 204 -17.70 4.42 6.39
N LYS A 205 -18.17 3.33 5.75
CA LYS A 205 -17.42 2.07 5.64
C LYS A 205 -15.97 2.27 5.17
N GLN A 206 -15.75 3.16 4.23
CA GLN A 206 -14.41 3.44 3.66
C GLN A 206 -13.46 4.14 4.65
N LEU A 207 -13.99 4.73 5.72
CA LEU A 207 -13.25 5.44 6.76
C LEU A 207 -13.38 4.77 8.13
N ALA A 208 -13.97 3.56 8.17
CA ALA A 208 -14.03 2.77 9.38
C ALA A 208 -12.61 2.46 9.89
N TYR A 209 -12.45 2.47 11.20
CA TYR A 209 -11.14 2.37 11.85
C TYR A 209 -11.08 1.22 12.84
N VAL A 210 -9.89 0.69 13.02
CA VAL A 210 -9.55 -0.28 14.06
C VAL A 210 -9.04 0.42 15.31
N ALA A 211 -9.34 -0.14 16.50
CA ALA A 211 -8.91 0.35 17.80
C ALA A 211 -8.69 -0.83 18.75
N GLY A 212 -8.00 -0.62 19.87
CA GLY A 212 -7.74 -1.64 20.88
C GLY A 212 -7.04 -2.87 20.31
N GLU A 213 -7.47 -4.07 20.66
CA GLU A 213 -6.85 -5.32 20.23
C GLU A 213 -6.80 -5.44 18.69
N LEU A 214 -7.85 -5.03 17.98
CA LEU A 214 -7.89 -5.07 16.53
C LEU A 214 -6.88 -4.12 15.88
N PHE A 215 -6.53 -3.01 16.54
CA PHE A 215 -5.46 -2.11 16.12
C PHE A 215 -4.09 -2.78 16.21
N GLU A 216 -3.79 -3.45 17.33
CA GLU A 216 -2.54 -4.17 17.52
C GLU A 216 -2.37 -5.33 16.53
N GLN A 217 -3.43 -6.11 16.31
CA GLN A 217 -3.46 -7.18 15.31
C GLN A 217 -3.20 -6.64 13.90
N TYR A 218 -3.81 -5.50 13.55
CA TYR A 218 -3.58 -4.86 12.24
C TYR A 218 -2.14 -4.39 12.08
N LEU A 219 -1.54 -3.75 13.09
CA LEU A 219 -0.15 -3.32 13.03
C LEU A 219 0.81 -4.50 12.87
N HIS A 220 0.54 -5.61 13.56
CA HIS A 220 1.30 -6.84 13.43
C HIS A 220 1.24 -7.41 12.00
N ASP A 221 0.04 -7.62 11.47
CA ASP A 221 -0.15 -8.21 10.14
C ASP A 221 0.35 -7.29 9.02
N MET A 222 0.23 -5.98 9.22
CA MET A 222 0.77 -4.99 8.30
C MET A 222 2.31 -5.03 8.25
N ARG A 223 3.01 -5.25 9.38
CA ARG A 223 4.47 -5.46 9.38
C ARG A 223 4.87 -6.68 8.56
N ILE A 224 4.13 -7.78 8.68
CA ILE A 224 4.36 -8.99 7.88
C ILE A 224 4.14 -8.69 6.40
N ALA A 225 3.07 -7.97 6.04
CA ALA A 225 2.80 -7.57 4.66
C ALA A 225 3.90 -6.65 4.09
N GLN A 226 4.43 -5.71 4.89
CA GLN A 226 5.56 -4.86 4.49
C GLN A 226 6.83 -5.68 4.24
N ARG A 227 7.14 -6.62 5.15
CA ARG A 227 8.28 -7.53 4.98
C ARG A 227 8.11 -8.41 3.74
N PHE A 228 6.90 -8.90 3.50
CA PHE A 228 6.58 -9.64 2.29
C PHE A 228 6.86 -8.80 1.02
N ALA A 229 6.41 -7.55 0.99
CA ALA A 229 6.63 -6.65 -0.14
C ALA A 229 8.13 -6.36 -0.38
N ASP A 230 8.91 -6.19 0.68
CA ASP A 230 10.36 -6.05 0.62
C ASP A 230 11.02 -7.30 0.02
N LEU A 231 10.68 -8.48 0.52
CA LEU A 231 11.19 -9.76 -0.01
C LEU A 231 10.76 -9.98 -1.48
N ASN A 232 9.56 -9.57 -1.85
CA ASN A 232 9.07 -9.64 -3.23
C ASN A 232 9.95 -8.81 -4.17
N ARG A 233 10.26 -7.54 -3.84
CA ARG A 233 11.15 -6.69 -4.63
C ARG A 233 12.57 -7.24 -4.68
N LYS A 234 13.12 -7.66 -3.54
CA LYS A 234 14.45 -8.26 -3.45
C LYS A 234 14.58 -9.54 -4.26
N ALA A 235 13.52 -10.36 -4.32
CA ALA A 235 13.50 -11.58 -5.12
C ALA A 235 13.56 -11.27 -6.63
N MET A 236 12.83 -10.28 -7.10
CA MET A 236 12.92 -9.83 -8.50
C MET A 236 14.31 -9.27 -8.81
N MET A 237 14.87 -8.46 -7.90
CA MET A 237 16.22 -7.93 -8.06
C MET A 237 17.28 -9.04 -8.09
N ASP A 238 17.13 -10.09 -7.27
CA ASP A 238 18.03 -11.27 -7.28
C ASP A 238 17.99 -11.99 -8.64
N VAL A 239 16.82 -12.12 -9.27
CA VAL A 239 16.67 -12.68 -10.62
C VAL A 239 17.40 -11.83 -11.66
N ILE A 240 17.23 -10.51 -11.60
CA ILE A 240 17.87 -9.57 -12.56
C ILE A 240 19.38 -9.60 -12.41
N VAL A 241 19.87 -9.42 -11.19
CA VAL A 241 21.31 -9.37 -10.89
C VAL A 241 22.00 -10.64 -11.34
N LYS A 242 21.42 -11.82 -11.01
CA LYS A 242 21.99 -13.11 -11.43
C LYS A 242 21.91 -13.34 -12.93
N GLY A 243 20.78 -13.01 -13.55
CA GLY A 243 20.56 -13.22 -14.99
C GLY A 243 21.46 -12.34 -15.87
N MET A 244 21.75 -11.15 -15.41
CA MET A 244 22.61 -10.20 -16.09
C MET A 244 24.10 -10.34 -15.72
N GLY A 245 24.40 -10.86 -14.52
CA GLY A 245 25.74 -10.90 -13.97
C GLY A 245 26.19 -9.56 -13.40
N PHE A 246 25.26 -8.74 -12.89
CA PHE A 246 25.56 -7.42 -12.36
C PHE A 246 26.29 -7.45 -11.03
N HIS A 247 27.16 -6.45 -10.81
CA HIS A 247 27.80 -6.18 -9.53
C HIS A 247 27.19 -4.94 -8.89
N ILE A 248 26.61 -5.11 -7.73
CA ILE A 248 25.94 -4.03 -6.99
C ILE A 248 26.98 -3.17 -6.28
N GLU A 249 26.92 -1.85 -6.46
CA GLU A 249 27.69 -0.86 -5.70
C GLU A 249 26.89 -0.28 -4.54
N GLU A 250 25.65 0.12 -4.82
CA GLU A 250 24.75 0.72 -3.84
C GLU A 250 23.37 0.08 -3.92
N ARG A 251 22.67 0.09 -2.81
CA ARG A 251 21.30 -0.39 -2.71
C ARG A 251 20.53 0.44 -1.69
N PHE A 252 19.33 0.86 -2.07
CA PHE A 252 18.39 1.50 -1.14
C PHE A 252 16.95 1.17 -1.53
N THR A 253 16.03 1.36 -0.57
CA THR A 253 14.61 1.10 -0.79
C THR A 253 13.78 2.31 -0.40
N THR A 254 12.69 2.57 -1.13
CA THR A 254 11.76 3.67 -0.86
C THR A 254 10.34 3.12 -0.84
N ILE A 255 9.64 3.24 0.29
CA ILE A 255 8.30 2.69 0.50
C ILE A 255 7.30 3.84 0.62
N HIS A 256 6.09 3.69 0.04
CA HIS A 256 5.11 4.77 -0.02
C HIS A 256 3.67 4.42 0.43
N ASN A 257 3.39 3.18 0.84
CA ASN A 257 2.11 2.76 1.41
C ASN A 257 2.35 1.90 2.65
N TYR A 258 2.53 2.53 3.80
CA TYR A 258 2.87 1.81 5.02
C TYR A 258 2.63 2.63 6.29
N ILE A 259 2.78 1.98 7.43
CA ILE A 259 2.92 2.63 8.73
C ILE A 259 4.35 2.40 9.22
N ASP A 260 5.03 3.49 9.48
CA ASP A 260 6.25 3.53 10.26
C ASP A 260 5.84 3.35 11.73
N VAL A 261 5.94 2.11 12.21
CA VAL A 261 5.43 1.76 13.54
C VAL A 261 6.34 2.22 14.68
N ASP A 262 7.61 2.53 14.39
CA ASP A 262 8.55 3.02 15.39
C ASP A 262 8.30 4.51 15.67
N ASN A 263 7.92 5.26 14.65
CA ASN A 263 7.59 6.69 14.74
C ASN A 263 6.07 6.96 14.74
N MET A 264 5.25 5.92 14.61
CA MET A 264 3.79 6.01 14.50
C MET A 264 3.34 7.01 13.43
N ILE A 265 3.89 6.87 12.22
CA ILE A 265 3.59 7.71 11.07
C ILE A 265 3.01 6.84 9.96
N LEU A 266 1.80 7.16 9.54
CA LEU A 266 1.18 6.60 8.35
C LEU A 266 1.62 7.36 7.10
N ARG A 267 1.93 6.64 6.03
CA ARG A 267 2.23 7.17 4.70
C ARG A 267 1.40 6.46 3.65
N LYS A 268 0.58 7.24 2.93
CA LYS A 268 -0.21 6.79 1.77
C LYS A 268 0.19 7.57 0.52
N GLY A 269 0.97 6.95 -0.37
CA GLY A 269 1.55 7.67 -1.50
C GLY A 269 2.44 8.82 -1.05
N SER A 270 3.18 8.60 0.02
CA SER A 270 4.24 9.47 0.52
C SER A 270 5.36 8.59 1.06
N VAL A 271 6.58 9.08 1.02
CA VAL A 271 7.78 8.33 1.38
C VAL A 271 8.43 8.91 2.63
N SER A 272 9.24 8.11 3.32
CA SER A 272 10.11 8.59 4.38
C SER A 272 11.17 9.54 3.79
N ALA A 273 11.52 10.57 4.55
CA ALA A 273 12.56 11.55 4.23
C ALA A 273 13.23 12.03 5.52
N GLN A 274 13.69 11.07 6.32
CA GLN A 274 14.50 11.35 7.52
C GLN A 274 15.79 12.07 7.12
N ASP A 275 16.44 12.71 8.05
CA ASP A 275 17.68 13.41 7.78
C ASP A 275 18.77 12.45 7.25
N GLY A 276 19.31 12.76 6.07
CA GLY A 276 20.30 11.93 5.38
C GLY A 276 19.75 10.68 4.68
N GLU A 277 18.45 10.37 4.79
CA GLU A 277 17.83 9.21 4.12
C GLU A 277 17.81 9.39 2.60
N VAL A 278 18.33 8.39 1.87
CA VAL A 278 18.28 8.39 0.39
C VAL A 278 16.94 7.82 -0.07
N LEU A 279 16.27 8.51 -0.98
CA LEU A 279 14.96 8.12 -1.51
C LEU A 279 14.86 8.37 -3.00
N LEU A 280 14.01 7.58 -3.68
CA LEU A 280 13.72 7.70 -5.11
C LEU A 280 12.32 8.28 -5.31
N ILE A 281 12.21 9.30 -6.16
CA ILE A 281 10.93 9.90 -6.57
C ILE A 281 10.80 9.76 -8.09
N PRO A 282 9.99 8.81 -8.61
CA PRO A 282 9.77 8.67 -10.04
C PRO A 282 8.94 9.83 -10.59
N ILE A 283 9.36 10.35 -11.74
CA ILE A 283 8.65 11.42 -12.45
C ILE A 283 7.80 10.82 -13.56
N ASN A 284 8.43 10.33 -14.61
CA ASN A 284 7.79 9.66 -15.75
C ASN A 284 8.84 8.91 -16.59
N MET A 285 8.36 8.14 -17.59
CA MET A 285 9.23 7.30 -18.43
C MET A 285 10.24 8.08 -19.30
N ARG A 286 10.00 9.37 -19.55
CA ARG A 286 10.90 10.21 -20.37
C ARG A 286 11.97 10.88 -19.50
N ASP A 287 11.54 11.43 -18.35
CA ASP A 287 12.38 12.27 -17.50
C ASP A 287 13.02 11.47 -16.35
N GLY A 288 12.66 10.17 -16.25
CA GLY A 288 13.23 9.23 -15.27
C GLY A 288 12.74 9.47 -13.84
N SER A 289 13.68 9.38 -12.90
CA SER A 289 13.41 9.46 -11.45
C SER A 289 14.45 10.38 -10.79
N LEU A 290 14.08 11.01 -9.68
CA LEU A 290 14.98 11.79 -8.85
C LEU A 290 15.52 10.94 -7.70
N ILE A 291 16.81 10.94 -7.48
CA ILE A 291 17.43 10.46 -6.24
C ILE A 291 17.58 11.68 -5.33
N CYS A 292 16.96 11.63 -4.16
CA CYS A 292 16.89 12.73 -3.22
C CYS A 292 17.49 12.31 -1.87
N VAL A 293 17.85 13.31 -1.06
CA VAL A 293 18.27 13.12 0.33
C VAL A 293 17.27 13.82 1.24
N GLY A 294 16.73 13.07 2.19
CA GLY A 294 15.78 13.57 3.18
C GLY A 294 16.40 14.67 4.04
N LYS A 295 15.55 15.61 4.47
CA LYS A 295 15.95 16.76 5.34
C LYS A 295 15.42 16.64 6.76
N GLY A 296 14.76 15.55 7.13
CA GLY A 296 14.25 15.31 8.47
C GLY A 296 13.24 16.35 8.96
N ASN A 297 12.40 16.90 8.07
CA ASN A 297 11.46 17.97 8.44
C ASN A 297 10.26 17.40 9.22
N GLU A 298 10.21 17.69 10.52
CA GLU A 298 9.15 17.23 11.41
C GLU A 298 7.78 17.80 11.04
N ASP A 299 7.69 19.04 10.56
CA ASP A 299 6.43 19.64 10.15
C ASP A 299 5.75 18.88 9.00
N TRP A 300 6.52 18.13 8.22
CA TRP A 300 6.05 17.27 7.14
C TRP A 300 6.02 15.79 7.52
N ASN A 301 6.00 15.47 8.83
CA ASN A 301 6.07 14.11 9.34
C ASN A 301 7.27 13.32 8.76
N PHE A 302 8.42 13.99 8.61
CA PHE A 302 9.62 13.39 8.01
C PHE A 302 9.31 12.69 6.68
N SER A 303 8.51 13.33 5.82
CA SER A 303 7.97 12.72 4.62
C SER A 303 8.17 13.59 3.38
N ALA A 304 8.20 12.93 2.21
CA ALA A 304 8.29 13.54 0.89
C ALA A 304 7.22 12.95 -0.07
N PRO A 305 6.94 13.59 -1.22
CA PRO A 305 6.07 13.02 -2.24
C PRO A 305 6.66 11.71 -2.81
N HIS A 306 5.79 10.80 -3.25
CA HIS A 306 6.19 9.52 -3.81
C HIS A 306 6.33 9.53 -5.35
N GLY A 307 6.00 10.64 -5.99
CA GLY A 307 6.01 10.78 -7.45
C GLY A 307 5.63 12.17 -7.91
N ALA A 308 5.38 12.33 -9.20
CA ALA A 308 5.04 13.61 -9.83
C ALA A 308 3.55 14.00 -9.72
N GLY A 309 2.71 13.16 -9.10
CA GLY A 309 1.26 13.36 -9.10
C GLY A 309 0.59 12.99 -10.45
N ARG A 310 -0.71 13.20 -10.53
CA ARG A 310 -1.49 12.89 -11.73
C ARG A 310 -2.49 13.99 -12.03
N LEU A 311 -2.55 14.38 -13.30
CA LEU A 311 -3.57 15.31 -13.79
C LEU A 311 -4.92 14.61 -14.00
N MET A 312 -4.93 13.30 -14.32
CA MET A 312 -6.12 12.51 -14.58
C MET A 312 -5.92 11.02 -14.23
N SER A 313 -7.02 10.26 -14.18
CA SER A 313 -6.95 8.80 -13.99
C SER A 313 -6.30 8.12 -15.20
N ARG A 314 -5.76 6.90 -15.00
CA ARG A 314 -5.20 6.10 -16.11
C ARG A 314 -6.23 5.79 -17.17
N SER A 315 -7.47 5.45 -16.76
CA SER A 315 -8.57 5.20 -17.69
C SER A 315 -8.89 6.42 -18.52
N ALA A 316 -8.91 7.62 -17.92
CA ALA A 316 -9.12 8.86 -18.64
C ALA A 316 -7.96 9.18 -19.59
N ALA A 317 -6.72 8.97 -19.15
CA ALA A 317 -5.54 9.14 -20.01
C ALA A 317 -5.55 8.15 -21.19
N CYS A 318 -5.87 6.87 -20.93
CA CYS A 318 -5.99 5.85 -21.97
C CYS A 318 -7.03 6.25 -23.03
N LEU A 319 -8.21 6.71 -22.60
CA LEU A 319 -9.24 7.17 -23.53
C LEU A 319 -8.79 8.38 -24.36
N LEU A 320 -8.03 9.30 -23.75
CA LEU A 320 -7.50 10.46 -24.45
C LEU A 320 -6.50 10.10 -25.55
N TYR A 321 -5.63 9.10 -25.29
CA TYR A 321 -4.59 8.67 -26.23
C TYR A 321 -5.08 7.62 -27.25
N THR A 322 -6.16 6.91 -26.96
CA THR A 322 -6.71 5.86 -27.86
C THR A 322 -7.93 6.32 -28.65
N SER A 323 -8.52 7.47 -28.33
CA SER A 323 -9.55 8.06 -29.16
C SER A 323 -8.93 8.60 -30.44
N PRO A 324 -9.47 8.27 -31.64
CA PRO A 324 -8.98 8.85 -32.88
C PRO A 324 -9.06 10.38 -32.81
N SER A 325 -7.97 11.05 -33.16
CA SER A 325 -7.96 12.50 -33.27
C SER A 325 -8.98 12.96 -34.31
N PRO A 326 -9.68 14.10 -34.13
CA PRO A 326 -10.52 14.67 -35.18
C PRO A 326 -9.76 14.91 -36.50
N ARG A 327 -8.43 14.95 -36.49
CA ARG A 327 -7.58 15.01 -37.67
C ARG A 327 -7.48 13.70 -38.42
N ASP A 328 -7.52 12.55 -37.70
CA ASP A 328 -7.42 11.21 -38.31
C ASP A 328 -8.74 10.82 -39.04
N ALA A 329 -9.85 11.48 -38.73
CA ALA A 329 -11.16 11.27 -39.39
C ALA A 329 -11.29 11.96 -40.75
N HIS A 330 -10.33 12.81 -41.16
CA HIS A 330 -10.35 13.51 -42.43
C HIS A 330 -9.41 12.93 -43.50
N GLU A 331 -8.64 11.89 -43.18
CA GLU A 331 -7.71 11.24 -44.11
C GLU A 331 -8.14 9.81 -44.53
N SER A 332 -9.42 9.45 -44.34
CA SER A 332 -9.97 8.15 -44.79
C SER A 332 -11.08 8.36 -45.83
#